data_1171f646d31991006ca43da45b3bef4a
#
_entry.id   1171f646d31991006ca43da45b3bef4a
#
_cell.length_a   1.000
_cell.length_b   1.000
_cell.length_c   1.000
_cell.angle_alpha   90.00
_cell.angle_beta   90.00
_cell.angle_gamma   90.00
#
_symmetry.space_group_name_H-M   'P 1'
#
loop_
_entity.id
_entity.type
_entity.pdbx_description
1 polymer ?
#
loop_
_entity_poly.entity_id
_entity_poly.type
_entity_poly.pdbx_seq_one_letter_code
_entity_poly.pdbx_strand_id
1 'polypeptide(L)'
;KMAHQYGLRIIVDSVSNHFTSDFDVIAKKWQNKAYFHEDKQISDYNNREDCTQHKLSGLWDLNTQDDTVTQGMADLLKQTVADGADGFRYDAAKHIELPDEVFGGKKSNYWNTILKNGSQYQYGEVLEDANVREADYANLFNSSSPRGGGITDSSYGHEVRNAVQFKNLGASHFTSHSKVTEDKSVNWVESHDNFANGEANIPQELSDEWIKYGWAGVTAQKNGMSLFFDRPYKDGGTYGTGGVGTYADGSGPFTENSKLGDAGSDLWKNPEVVAVNHFRNAMVGEDSSVSNCGDDNCLMVERYAGSAAQDGMVVANANGAEKNLAGQSTKLANGTYTDEVTGSTI
;
A
#
# COMPACT_ATOMS: atom_id res chain seq x y z
N LYS A 1 -21.76 3.55 0.92
CA LYS A 1 -23.02 3.08 0.30
C LYS A 1 -23.07 3.37 -1.21
N MET A 2 -22.72 4.60 -1.66
CA MET A 2 -22.69 4.91 -3.10
C MET A 2 -21.66 4.05 -3.84
N ALA A 3 -20.45 3.90 -3.33
CA ALA A 3 -19.40 3.07 -3.93
C ALA A 3 -19.86 1.61 -4.16
N HIS A 4 -20.61 1.03 -3.22
CA HIS A 4 -21.14 -0.32 -3.35
C HIS A 4 -22.11 -0.49 -4.52
N GLN A 5 -22.82 0.57 -4.91
CA GLN A 5 -23.72 0.53 -6.10
C GLN A 5 -22.91 0.34 -7.40
N TYR A 6 -21.63 0.70 -7.37
CA TYR A 6 -20.68 0.51 -8.47
C TYR A 6 -19.75 -0.70 -8.28
N GLY A 7 -20.06 -1.57 -7.30
CA GLY A 7 -19.23 -2.75 -7.02
C GLY A 7 -17.90 -2.46 -6.31
N LEU A 8 -17.67 -1.22 -5.87
CA LEU A 8 -16.44 -0.81 -5.18
C LEU A 8 -16.53 -1.10 -3.69
N ARG A 9 -15.44 -1.55 -3.10
CA ARG A 9 -15.24 -1.67 -1.66
C ARG A 9 -14.44 -0.50 -1.14
N ILE A 10 -14.70 -0.16 0.12
CA ILE A 10 -14.07 0.99 0.80
C ILE A 10 -13.18 0.47 1.91
N ILE A 11 -11.89 0.76 1.81
CA ILE A 11 -10.91 0.61 2.87
C ILE A 11 -10.70 1.98 3.50
N VAL A 12 -10.87 2.08 4.81
CA VAL A 12 -10.72 3.32 5.57
C VAL A 12 -9.36 3.32 6.25
N ASP A 13 -8.66 4.43 6.15
CA ASP A 13 -7.42 4.66 6.89
C ASP A 13 -7.73 5.00 8.34
N SER A 14 -7.27 4.17 9.26
CA SER A 14 -7.52 4.31 10.69
C SER A 14 -6.23 4.68 11.42
N VAL A 15 -6.16 5.94 11.87
CA VAL A 15 -5.09 6.40 12.75
C VAL A 15 -5.40 5.89 14.16
N SER A 16 -4.90 4.69 14.47
CA SER A 16 -5.23 3.96 15.70
C SER A 16 -4.13 3.99 16.74
N ASN A 17 -2.95 4.51 16.39
CA ASN A 17 -1.81 4.60 17.29
C ASN A 17 -1.81 5.88 18.12
N HIS A 18 -2.19 7.01 17.55
CA HIS A 18 -1.98 8.32 18.13
C HIS A 18 -3.10 9.31 17.78
N PHE A 19 -3.09 10.43 18.48
CA PHE A 19 -3.87 11.62 18.14
C PHE A 19 -2.94 12.76 17.67
N THR A 20 -3.48 13.97 17.56
CA THR A 20 -2.72 15.17 17.20
C THR A 20 -1.62 15.49 18.22
N SER A 21 -0.64 16.31 17.83
CA SER A 21 0.39 16.85 18.73
C SER A 21 -0.16 17.88 19.74
N ASP A 22 -1.24 18.60 19.37
CA ASP A 22 -1.88 19.58 20.24
C ASP A 22 -2.96 18.91 21.09
N PHE A 23 -2.68 18.76 22.38
CA PHE A 23 -3.57 18.12 23.33
C PHE A 23 -4.90 18.88 23.52
N ASP A 24 -4.89 20.18 23.37
CA ASP A 24 -6.06 21.04 23.66
C ASP A 24 -7.13 20.94 22.56
N VAL A 25 -6.77 20.52 21.37
CA VAL A 25 -7.74 20.29 20.26
C VAL A 25 -8.35 18.88 20.27
N ILE A 26 -7.83 17.97 21.09
CA ILE A 26 -8.43 16.64 21.28
C ILE A 26 -9.84 16.79 21.84
N ALA A 27 -10.77 15.97 21.37
CA ALA A 27 -12.16 15.99 21.87
C ALA A 27 -12.20 15.82 23.40
N LYS A 28 -12.99 16.64 24.08
CA LYS A 28 -13.04 16.73 25.58
C LYS A 28 -13.13 15.39 26.29
N LYS A 29 -13.89 14.44 25.75
CA LYS A 29 -14.01 13.09 26.32
C LYS A 29 -12.70 12.31 26.37
N TRP A 30 -11.75 12.65 25.48
CA TRP A 30 -10.44 12.03 25.36
C TRP A 30 -9.31 12.86 25.98
N GLN A 31 -9.58 14.06 26.47
CA GLN A 31 -8.59 14.91 27.13
C GLN A 31 -8.27 14.43 28.57
N ASN A 32 -7.86 13.17 28.69
CA ASN A 32 -7.36 12.58 29.92
C ASN A 32 -5.98 11.98 29.64
N LYS A 33 -4.94 12.50 30.27
CA LYS A 33 -3.57 12.04 30.07
C LYS A 33 -3.34 10.56 30.38
N ALA A 34 -4.18 9.94 31.20
CA ALA A 34 -4.12 8.50 31.46
C ALA A 34 -4.46 7.63 30.23
N TYR A 35 -5.10 8.21 29.24
CA TYR A 35 -5.41 7.54 27.97
C TYR A 35 -4.24 7.54 26.98
N PHE A 36 -3.12 8.13 27.36
CA PHE A 36 -1.91 8.23 26.55
C PHE A 36 -0.73 7.63 27.31
N HIS A 37 0.25 7.13 26.59
CA HIS A 37 1.53 6.76 27.15
C HIS A 37 2.30 7.99 27.65
N GLU A 38 3.49 7.79 28.19
CA GLU A 38 4.31 8.86 28.74
C GLU A 38 4.55 9.96 27.70
N ASP A 39 4.56 11.21 28.16
CA ASP A 39 4.87 12.38 27.32
C ASP A 39 6.36 12.43 26.97
N LYS A 40 6.81 11.46 26.20
CA LYS A 40 8.17 11.26 25.77
C LYS A 40 8.20 10.90 24.29
N GLN A 41 9.20 11.37 23.58
CA GLN A 41 9.42 11.03 22.17
C GLN A 41 10.13 9.68 22.03
N ILE A 42 9.84 8.96 20.94
CA ILE A 42 10.65 7.81 20.52
C ILE A 42 12.08 8.29 20.30
N SER A 43 13.03 7.62 20.93
CA SER A 43 14.47 7.90 20.85
C SER A 43 15.25 6.82 20.12
N ASP A 44 14.74 5.60 20.11
CA ASP A 44 15.33 4.45 19.43
C ASP A 44 14.25 3.59 18.76
N TYR A 45 14.10 3.72 17.46
CA TYR A 45 13.14 2.94 16.67
C TYR A 45 13.46 1.44 16.62
N ASN A 46 14.66 1.02 16.98
CA ASN A 46 15.03 -0.39 17.09
C ASN A 46 14.67 -1.00 18.45
N ASN A 47 14.28 -0.19 19.42
CA ASN A 47 13.77 -0.63 20.72
C ASN A 47 12.25 -0.74 20.65
N ARG A 48 11.71 -1.94 20.75
CA ARG A 48 10.26 -2.17 20.64
C ARG A 48 9.44 -1.44 21.70
N GLU A 49 9.90 -1.43 22.97
CA GLU A 49 9.21 -0.70 24.02
C GLU A 49 9.22 0.82 23.75
N ASP A 50 10.38 1.36 23.38
CA ASP A 50 10.49 2.79 23.02
C ASP A 50 9.58 3.12 21.81
N CYS A 51 9.58 2.26 20.80
CA CYS A 51 8.82 2.46 19.57
C CYS A 51 7.29 2.41 19.78
N THR A 52 6.80 1.66 20.79
CA THR A 52 5.37 1.40 21.00
C THR A 52 4.76 2.09 22.22
N GLN A 53 5.57 2.70 23.07
CA GLN A 53 5.11 3.32 24.31
C GLN A 53 5.44 4.81 24.39
N HIS A 54 5.92 5.39 23.29
CA HIS A 54 6.28 6.81 23.23
C HIS A 54 5.76 7.49 21.97
N LYS A 55 5.76 8.81 22.00
CA LYS A 55 5.25 9.67 20.93
C LYS A 55 6.02 9.53 19.62
N LEU A 56 5.32 9.23 18.54
CA LEU A 56 5.81 9.35 17.18
C LEU A 56 5.70 10.80 16.74
N SER A 57 6.83 11.45 16.44
CA SER A 57 6.87 12.82 15.88
C SER A 57 6.04 13.87 16.64
N GLY A 58 5.97 13.76 17.96
CA GLY A 58 5.22 14.68 18.80
C GLY A 58 3.73 14.38 18.96
N LEU A 59 3.21 13.41 18.25
CA LEU A 59 1.81 12.99 18.30
C LEU A 59 1.50 12.25 19.61
N TRP A 60 0.36 12.55 20.22
CA TRP A 60 -0.03 11.92 21.49
C TRP A 60 -0.33 10.44 21.28
N ASP A 61 0.54 9.61 21.81
CA ASP A 61 0.52 8.16 21.69
C ASP A 61 -0.54 7.55 22.59
N LEU A 62 -1.46 6.76 22.02
CA LEU A 62 -2.57 6.18 22.77
C LEU A 62 -2.08 5.05 23.67
N ASN A 63 -2.50 5.04 24.92
CA ASN A 63 -2.25 3.93 25.86
C ASN A 63 -3.06 2.70 25.44
N THR A 64 -2.50 1.90 24.57
CA THR A 64 -3.10 0.68 24.01
C THR A 64 -3.27 -0.43 25.06
N GLN A 65 -2.72 -0.25 26.27
CA GLN A 65 -2.92 -1.12 27.44
C GLN A 65 -4.10 -0.66 28.32
N ASP A 66 -4.80 0.42 27.96
CA ASP A 66 -5.99 0.92 28.65
C ASP A 66 -7.28 0.38 27.99
N ASP A 67 -8.14 -0.22 28.79
CA ASP A 67 -9.39 -0.83 28.30
C ASP A 67 -10.36 0.21 27.73
N THR A 68 -10.36 1.45 28.26
CA THR A 68 -11.23 2.54 27.76
C THR A 68 -10.80 2.99 26.38
N VAL A 69 -9.49 3.11 26.17
CA VAL A 69 -8.91 3.43 24.85
C VAL A 69 -9.22 2.31 23.86
N THR A 70 -8.97 1.07 24.26
CA THR A 70 -9.24 -0.12 23.43
C THR A 70 -10.70 -0.21 23.03
N GLN A 71 -11.62 -0.04 23.97
CA GLN A 71 -13.06 -0.10 23.68
C GLN A 71 -13.51 1.07 22.82
N GLY A 72 -13.00 2.27 23.09
CA GLY A 72 -13.33 3.45 22.28
C GLY A 72 -12.93 3.32 20.82
N MET A 73 -11.74 2.75 20.55
CA MET A 73 -11.30 2.46 19.18
C MET A 73 -12.14 1.33 18.55
N ALA A 74 -12.41 0.26 19.29
CA ALA A 74 -13.26 -0.83 18.78
C ALA A 74 -14.67 -0.34 18.39
N ASP A 75 -15.25 0.54 19.18
CA ASP A 75 -16.57 1.12 18.91
C ASP A 75 -16.54 2.02 17.66
N LEU A 76 -15.48 2.83 17.49
CA LEU A 76 -15.28 3.64 16.31
C LEU A 76 -15.19 2.78 15.04
N LEU A 77 -14.39 1.74 15.05
CA LEU A 77 -14.20 0.85 13.89
C LEU A 77 -15.48 0.10 13.54
N LYS A 78 -16.21 -0.43 14.54
CA LYS A 78 -17.51 -1.07 14.32
C LYS A 78 -18.54 -0.11 13.74
N GLN A 79 -18.57 1.14 14.22
CA GLN A 79 -19.45 2.16 13.67
C GLN A 79 -19.07 2.47 12.22
N THR A 80 -17.79 2.58 11.91
CA THR A 80 -17.29 2.83 10.56
C THR A 80 -17.69 1.70 9.60
N VAL A 81 -17.64 0.44 10.04
CA VAL A 81 -18.16 -0.70 9.26
C VAL A 81 -19.68 -0.60 9.08
N ALA A 82 -20.44 -0.24 10.12
CA ALA A 82 -21.89 -0.05 10.03
C ALA A 82 -22.26 1.09 9.05
N ASP A 83 -21.41 2.10 8.93
CA ASP A 83 -21.55 3.20 7.99
C ASP A 83 -21.17 2.82 6.55
N GLY A 84 -20.54 1.68 6.35
CA GLY A 84 -20.28 1.07 5.05
C GLY A 84 -18.82 0.91 4.67
N ALA A 85 -17.89 0.93 5.61
CA ALA A 85 -16.52 0.51 5.34
C ALA A 85 -16.45 -1.02 5.19
N ASP A 86 -15.64 -1.49 4.25
CA ASP A 86 -15.40 -2.91 4.00
C ASP A 86 -14.10 -3.40 4.64
N GLY A 87 -13.21 -2.48 4.97
CA GLY A 87 -11.92 -2.82 5.56
C GLY A 87 -11.17 -1.62 6.10
N PHE A 88 -9.98 -1.89 6.63
CA PHE A 88 -9.12 -0.87 7.22
C PHE A 88 -7.67 -1.00 6.79
N ARG A 89 -7.02 0.14 6.61
CA ARG A 89 -5.59 0.33 6.78
C ARG A 89 -5.35 0.87 8.19
N TYR A 90 -4.44 0.31 8.92
CA TYR A 90 -4.02 0.83 10.22
C TYR A 90 -2.73 1.60 10.07
N ASP A 91 -2.82 2.91 10.21
CA ASP A 91 -1.70 3.84 10.20
C ASP A 91 -0.74 3.54 11.36
N ALA A 92 0.56 3.68 11.11
CA ALA A 92 1.60 3.51 12.13
C ALA A 92 1.49 2.19 12.95
N ALA A 93 1.02 1.10 12.33
CA ALA A 93 0.71 -0.13 13.04
C ALA A 93 1.92 -0.74 13.78
N LYS A 94 3.15 -0.52 13.29
CA LYS A 94 4.36 -0.97 14.00
C LYS A 94 4.58 -0.32 15.37
N HIS A 95 3.94 0.83 15.60
CA HIS A 95 4.01 1.59 16.84
C HIS A 95 2.97 1.13 17.87
N ILE A 96 2.22 0.08 17.59
CA ILE A 96 1.33 -0.59 18.51
C ILE A 96 1.91 -1.97 18.79
N GLU A 97 2.10 -2.31 20.07
CA GLU A 97 2.70 -3.58 20.49
C GLU A 97 1.88 -4.79 20.05
N LEU A 98 2.58 -5.87 19.70
CA LEU A 98 1.95 -7.16 19.41
C LEU A 98 1.33 -7.79 20.67
N PRO A 99 0.30 -8.64 20.55
CA PRO A 99 -0.42 -9.19 21.72
C PRO A 99 0.43 -10.05 22.67
N ASP A 100 1.59 -10.51 22.23
CA ASP A 100 2.51 -11.30 23.07
C ASP A 100 3.60 -10.46 23.72
N GLU A 101 3.81 -9.20 23.29
CA GLU A 101 4.76 -8.28 23.88
C GLU A 101 4.29 -7.82 25.28
N VAL A 102 5.23 -7.59 26.19
CA VAL A 102 4.97 -7.20 27.56
C VAL A 102 5.81 -5.98 27.89
N PHE A 103 5.17 -4.84 28.08
CA PHE A 103 5.82 -3.60 28.46
C PHE A 103 5.22 -3.05 29.76
N GLY A 104 6.06 -2.50 30.64
CA GLY A 104 5.60 -2.08 31.98
C GLY A 104 4.93 -3.19 32.79
N GLY A 105 5.25 -4.47 32.51
CA GLY A 105 4.64 -5.63 33.16
C GLY A 105 3.23 -5.98 32.69
N LYS A 106 2.74 -5.37 31.62
CA LYS A 106 1.40 -5.59 31.05
C LYS A 106 1.48 -6.04 29.59
N LYS A 107 0.47 -6.82 29.19
CA LYS A 107 0.17 -7.09 27.77
C LYS A 107 -0.96 -6.20 27.31
N SER A 108 -0.93 -5.83 26.04
CA SER A 108 -2.04 -5.18 25.40
C SER A 108 -3.04 -6.20 24.83
N ASN A 109 -4.32 -5.93 25.00
CA ASN A 109 -5.39 -6.64 24.31
C ASN A 109 -5.95 -5.84 23.11
N TYR A 110 -5.28 -4.77 22.73
CA TYR A 110 -5.74 -3.81 21.75
C TYR A 110 -6.05 -4.46 20.41
N TRP A 111 -5.04 -5.06 19.75
CA TRP A 111 -5.25 -5.74 18.48
C TRP A 111 -6.31 -6.83 18.55
N ASN A 112 -6.29 -7.67 19.59
CA ASN A 112 -7.25 -8.74 19.77
C ASN A 112 -8.71 -8.25 19.85
N THR A 113 -8.90 -6.98 20.23
CA THR A 113 -10.20 -6.35 20.40
C THR A 113 -10.60 -5.56 19.16
N ILE A 114 -9.74 -4.65 18.69
CA ILE A 114 -10.08 -3.73 17.59
C ILE A 114 -10.19 -4.43 16.24
N LEU A 115 -9.44 -5.52 16.02
CA LEU A 115 -9.53 -6.27 14.77
C LEU A 115 -10.83 -7.08 14.64
N LYS A 116 -11.61 -7.26 15.71
CA LYS A 116 -12.94 -7.87 15.69
C LYS A 116 -14.04 -6.86 15.38
N ASN A 117 -13.85 -6.07 14.34
CA ASN A 117 -14.77 -5.00 13.96
C ASN A 117 -15.81 -5.38 12.90
N GLY A 118 -15.69 -6.58 12.31
CA GLY A 118 -16.62 -7.08 11.28
C GLY A 118 -16.24 -6.73 9.85
N SER A 119 -15.12 -6.08 9.62
CA SER A 119 -14.62 -5.78 8.28
C SER A 119 -14.14 -7.03 7.52
N GLN A 120 -14.06 -6.92 6.19
CA GLN A 120 -13.72 -8.02 5.30
C GLN A 120 -12.21 -8.18 5.07
N TYR A 121 -11.47 -7.07 5.09
CA TYR A 121 -10.02 -7.04 4.84
C TYR A 121 -9.36 -5.98 5.72
N GLN A 122 -8.19 -6.32 6.29
CA GLN A 122 -7.46 -5.42 7.16
C GLN A 122 -5.96 -5.54 6.89
N TYR A 123 -5.26 -4.41 6.86
CA TYR A 123 -3.81 -4.41 6.78
C TYR A 123 -3.19 -3.27 7.61
N GLY A 124 -1.95 -3.46 8.01
CA GLY A 124 -1.19 -2.47 8.77
C GLY A 124 -0.12 -1.80 7.95
N GLU A 125 0.11 -0.53 8.22
CA GLU A 125 1.35 0.11 7.84
C GLU A 125 2.44 -0.29 8.82
N VAL A 126 3.39 -1.09 8.35
CA VAL A 126 4.51 -1.57 9.13
C VAL A 126 5.78 -1.24 8.38
N LEU A 127 6.38 -0.09 8.71
CA LEU A 127 7.66 0.32 8.15
C LEU A 127 8.78 -0.49 8.79
N GLU A 128 9.72 -0.94 7.99
CA GLU A 128 10.79 -1.82 8.39
C GLU A 128 11.83 -1.12 9.28
N ASP A 129 12.19 -1.78 10.37
CA ASP A 129 13.28 -1.47 11.26
C ASP A 129 13.97 -2.77 11.69
N ALA A 130 15.11 -2.70 12.35
CA ALA A 130 15.93 -3.88 12.69
C ALA A 130 15.20 -4.90 13.59
N ASN A 131 14.27 -4.46 14.43
CA ASN A 131 13.56 -5.28 15.42
C ASN A 131 12.04 -5.32 15.24
N VAL A 132 11.52 -4.82 14.12
CA VAL A 132 10.11 -5.01 13.78
C VAL A 132 9.87 -6.46 13.40
N ARG A 133 8.81 -7.03 13.94
CA ARG A 133 8.39 -8.41 13.70
C ARG A 133 7.36 -8.43 12.56
N GLU A 134 7.79 -8.08 11.36
CA GLU A 134 6.91 -7.88 10.19
C GLU A 134 6.05 -9.10 9.91
N ALA A 135 6.64 -10.30 9.96
CA ALA A 135 5.90 -11.54 9.74
C ALA A 135 4.78 -11.77 10.77
N ASP A 136 4.98 -11.34 12.02
CA ASP A 136 3.97 -11.48 13.06
C ASP A 136 2.82 -10.49 12.87
N TYR A 137 3.10 -9.25 12.49
CA TYR A 137 2.06 -8.29 12.08
C TYR A 137 1.30 -8.79 10.84
N ALA A 138 2.00 -9.28 9.82
CA ALA A 138 1.37 -9.82 8.63
C ALA A 138 0.43 -10.99 8.96
N ASN A 139 0.85 -11.92 9.82
CA ASN A 139 0.03 -13.02 10.31
C ASN A 139 -1.18 -12.55 11.13
N LEU A 140 -0.98 -11.55 12.00
CA LEU A 140 -2.03 -10.95 12.81
C LEU A 140 -3.16 -10.40 11.93
N PHE A 141 -2.83 -9.56 10.95
CA PHE A 141 -3.81 -8.99 10.02
C PHE A 141 -4.43 -10.04 9.10
N ASN A 142 -3.62 -10.97 8.58
CA ASN A 142 -4.13 -12.02 7.69
C ASN A 142 -5.15 -12.93 8.39
N SER A 143 -4.97 -13.21 9.67
CA SER A 143 -5.89 -14.06 10.45
C SER A 143 -7.12 -13.33 10.98
N SER A 144 -7.17 -12.01 10.89
CA SER A 144 -8.19 -11.18 11.54
C SER A 144 -9.45 -10.94 10.71
N SER A 145 -9.45 -11.28 9.43
CA SER A 145 -10.53 -10.96 8.52
C SER A 145 -10.86 -12.11 7.57
N PRO A 146 -12.13 -12.25 7.12
CA PRO A 146 -12.56 -13.34 6.25
C PRO A 146 -11.84 -13.41 4.90
N ARG A 147 -11.31 -12.30 4.41
CA ARG A 147 -10.57 -12.21 3.15
C ARG A 147 -9.06 -12.08 3.35
N GLY A 148 -8.60 -12.37 4.57
CA GLY A 148 -7.21 -12.18 4.93
C GLY A 148 -6.84 -10.72 5.13
N GLY A 149 -5.54 -10.46 5.08
CA GLY A 149 -4.94 -9.14 5.27
C GLY A 149 -3.42 -9.25 5.15
N GLY A 150 -2.73 -8.19 5.49
CA GLY A 150 -1.28 -8.17 5.41
C GLY A 150 -0.68 -6.91 5.99
N ILE A 151 0.50 -6.58 5.55
CA ILE A 151 1.18 -5.33 5.89
C ILE A 151 1.78 -4.70 4.65
N THR A 152 2.06 -3.40 4.73
CA THR A 152 2.88 -2.71 3.74
C THR A 152 4.24 -3.39 3.63
N ASP A 153 4.69 -3.65 2.39
CA ASP A 153 6.02 -4.21 2.12
C ASP A 153 6.94 -3.08 1.63
N SER A 154 7.53 -2.37 2.57
CA SER A 154 8.32 -1.17 2.28
C SER A 154 9.61 -1.47 1.53
N SER A 155 10.29 -2.59 1.84
CA SER A 155 11.49 -3.03 1.11
C SER A 155 11.16 -3.33 -0.34
N TYR A 156 10.08 -4.06 -0.60
CA TYR A 156 9.62 -4.34 -1.96
C TYR A 156 9.23 -3.05 -2.69
N GLY A 157 8.47 -2.17 -2.03
CA GLY A 157 8.11 -0.86 -2.59
C GLY A 157 9.34 -0.01 -2.93
N HIS A 158 10.40 -0.10 -2.15
CA HIS A 158 11.67 0.57 -2.43
C HIS A 158 12.34 0.00 -3.71
N GLU A 159 12.40 -1.32 -3.85
CA GLU A 159 12.93 -1.99 -5.05
C GLU A 159 12.13 -1.63 -6.31
N VAL A 160 10.81 -1.62 -6.23
CA VAL A 160 9.95 -1.21 -7.34
C VAL A 160 10.19 0.25 -7.72
N ARG A 161 10.30 1.16 -6.74
CA ARG A 161 10.63 2.57 -7.03
C ARG A 161 12.01 2.72 -7.63
N ASN A 162 13.01 1.96 -7.18
CA ASN A 162 14.34 1.94 -7.79
C ASN A 162 14.27 1.53 -9.26
N ALA A 163 13.52 0.48 -9.59
CA ALA A 163 13.33 0.04 -10.97
C ALA A 163 12.77 1.18 -11.85
N VAL A 164 11.74 1.85 -11.37
CA VAL A 164 11.06 2.93 -12.10
C VAL A 164 11.93 4.17 -12.20
N GLN A 165 12.59 4.59 -11.13
CA GLN A 165 13.43 5.79 -11.09
C GLN A 165 14.69 5.65 -11.93
N PHE A 166 15.39 4.52 -11.80
CA PHE A 166 16.64 4.28 -12.52
C PHE A 166 16.42 3.67 -13.90
N LYS A 167 15.16 3.58 -14.32
CA LYS A 167 14.78 3.10 -15.67
C LYS A 167 15.32 1.70 -15.96
N ASN A 168 15.14 0.80 -15.01
CA ASN A 168 15.56 -0.58 -15.05
C ASN A 168 14.41 -1.50 -14.63
N LEU A 169 13.80 -2.19 -15.60
CA LEU A 169 12.72 -3.15 -15.36
C LEU A 169 13.23 -4.58 -15.10
N GLY A 170 14.43 -4.72 -14.53
CA GLY A 170 14.96 -6.03 -14.15
C GLY A 170 13.99 -6.81 -13.27
N ALA A 171 13.70 -8.05 -13.62
CA ALA A 171 12.70 -8.89 -12.95
C ALA A 171 12.95 -9.05 -11.44
N SER A 172 14.22 -8.97 -11.01
CA SER A 172 14.59 -9.04 -9.59
C SER A 172 13.96 -7.94 -8.73
N HIS A 173 13.78 -6.73 -9.29
CA HIS A 173 13.12 -5.63 -8.57
C HIS A 173 11.64 -5.92 -8.27
N PHE A 174 11.02 -6.79 -9.05
CA PHE A 174 9.60 -7.13 -8.92
C PHE A 174 9.34 -8.46 -8.20
N THR A 175 10.39 -9.10 -7.69
CA THR A 175 10.31 -10.39 -6.98
C THR A 175 11.00 -10.39 -5.62
N SER A 176 11.56 -9.25 -5.21
CA SER A 176 12.37 -9.13 -3.98
C SER A 176 11.53 -8.88 -2.72
N HIS A 177 10.80 -9.90 -2.27
CA HIS A 177 10.12 -9.87 -0.98
C HIS A 177 11.05 -10.45 0.11
N SER A 178 11.56 -9.59 1.00
CA SER A 178 12.57 -10.01 2.00
C SER A 178 12.01 -10.21 3.40
N LYS A 179 10.94 -9.51 3.76
CA LYS A 179 10.39 -9.47 5.13
C LYS A 179 8.98 -10.02 5.23
N VAL A 180 8.22 -9.90 4.18
CA VAL A 180 6.81 -10.31 4.10
C VAL A 180 6.67 -11.32 2.97
N THR A 181 5.86 -12.36 3.16
CA THR A 181 5.51 -13.26 2.06
C THR A 181 4.57 -12.57 1.09
N GLU A 182 4.72 -12.86 -0.20
CA GLU A 182 3.96 -12.20 -1.27
C GLU A 182 2.45 -12.17 -1.01
N ASP A 183 1.88 -13.25 -0.48
CA ASP A 183 0.45 -13.39 -0.22
C ASP A 183 -0.10 -12.45 0.86
N LYS A 184 0.77 -11.88 1.71
CA LYS A 184 0.46 -10.94 2.79
C LYS A 184 1.06 -9.56 2.58
N SER A 185 1.62 -9.33 1.41
CA SER A 185 2.27 -8.09 1.03
C SER A 185 1.26 -7.11 0.43
N VAL A 186 1.29 -5.87 0.89
CA VAL A 186 0.58 -4.75 0.29
C VAL A 186 1.60 -3.90 -0.44
N ASN A 187 1.44 -3.80 -1.77
CA ASN A 187 2.44 -3.33 -2.70
C ASN A 187 2.00 -2.06 -3.42
N TRP A 188 2.95 -1.23 -3.82
CA TRP A 188 2.70 -0.01 -4.59
C TRP A 188 3.92 0.38 -5.43
N VAL A 189 3.69 1.22 -6.41
CA VAL A 189 4.77 1.95 -7.10
C VAL A 189 5.12 3.20 -6.31
N GLU A 190 4.09 3.92 -5.88
CA GLU A 190 4.20 5.09 -5.01
C GLU A 190 3.03 5.14 -4.04
N SER A 191 3.20 5.84 -2.93
CA SER A 191 2.18 6.07 -1.91
C SER A 191 2.01 7.55 -1.64
N HIS A 192 0.99 7.91 -0.87
CA HIS A 192 0.80 9.27 -0.39
C HIS A 192 2.00 9.79 0.38
N ASP A 193 2.65 8.95 1.20
CA ASP A 193 3.83 9.33 1.98
C ASP A 193 5.06 9.57 1.10
N ASN A 194 5.37 8.65 0.19
CA ASN A 194 6.48 8.84 -0.74
C ASN A 194 6.29 10.10 -1.58
N PHE A 195 5.06 10.36 -2.01
CA PHE A 195 4.72 11.54 -2.81
C PHE A 195 4.78 12.83 -1.98
N ALA A 196 4.23 12.82 -0.75
CA ALA A 196 4.16 13.99 0.11
C ALA A 196 5.51 14.36 0.73
N ASN A 197 6.28 13.38 1.17
CA ASN A 197 7.50 13.64 1.95
C ASN A 197 8.76 13.80 1.09
N GLY A 198 8.67 13.63 -0.22
CA GLY A 198 9.83 13.76 -1.10
C GLY A 198 10.98 12.82 -0.70
N GLU A 199 10.65 11.63 -0.21
CA GLU A 199 11.65 10.64 0.16
C GLU A 199 12.62 10.37 -0.99
N ALA A 200 13.84 9.94 -0.63
CA ALA A 200 14.85 9.53 -1.60
C ALA A 200 14.21 8.65 -2.70
N ASN A 201 14.47 8.97 -3.96
CA ASN A 201 13.78 8.41 -5.13
C ASN A 201 12.42 9.09 -5.37
N ILE A 202 12.45 10.37 -5.55
CA ILE A 202 11.36 11.33 -5.54
C ILE A 202 10.22 10.89 -6.48
N PRO A 203 9.11 10.34 -5.97
CA PRO A 203 8.00 9.91 -6.80
C PRO A 203 7.43 11.01 -7.69
N GLN A 204 7.54 12.27 -7.26
CA GLN A 204 7.06 13.42 -8.01
C GLN A 204 7.76 13.60 -9.36
N GLU A 205 8.98 13.10 -9.51
CA GLU A 205 9.75 13.14 -10.76
C GLU A 205 9.46 11.94 -11.67
N LEU A 206 8.77 10.92 -11.17
CA LEU A 206 8.41 9.77 -11.99
C LEU A 206 7.40 10.18 -13.04
N SER A 207 7.70 9.88 -14.31
CA SER A 207 6.74 10.09 -15.38
C SER A 207 5.59 9.09 -15.32
N ASP A 208 4.43 9.48 -15.84
CA ASP A 208 3.27 8.60 -15.95
C ASP A 208 3.60 7.29 -16.69
N GLU A 209 4.48 7.36 -17.69
CA GLU A 209 4.95 6.18 -18.43
C GLU A 209 5.66 5.18 -17.51
N TRP A 210 6.61 5.65 -16.68
CA TRP A 210 7.34 4.79 -15.77
C TRP A 210 6.47 4.27 -14.62
N ILE A 211 5.50 5.05 -14.17
CA ILE A 211 4.48 4.58 -13.22
C ILE A 211 3.67 3.41 -13.82
N LYS A 212 3.27 3.50 -15.09
CA LYS A 212 2.56 2.41 -15.78
C LYS A 212 3.41 1.13 -15.86
N TYR A 213 4.70 1.25 -16.16
CA TYR A 213 5.61 0.08 -16.15
C TYR A 213 5.72 -0.55 -14.77
N GLY A 214 5.93 0.26 -13.74
CA GLY A 214 5.96 -0.21 -12.36
C GLY A 214 4.64 -0.86 -11.95
N TRP A 215 3.51 -0.23 -12.31
CA TRP A 215 2.18 -0.76 -12.04
C TRP A 215 1.94 -2.11 -12.73
N ALA A 216 2.37 -2.27 -13.98
CA ALA A 216 2.30 -3.52 -14.71
C ALA A 216 3.07 -4.63 -13.96
N GLY A 217 4.31 -4.34 -13.54
CA GLY A 217 5.15 -5.30 -12.81
C GLY A 217 4.59 -5.71 -11.45
N VAL A 218 4.03 -4.76 -10.69
CA VAL A 218 3.47 -5.03 -9.36
C VAL A 218 2.11 -5.74 -9.46
N THR A 219 1.24 -5.31 -10.38
CA THR A 219 -0.17 -5.69 -10.38
C THR A 219 -0.45 -6.97 -11.13
N ALA A 220 0.30 -7.28 -12.21
CA ALA A 220 0.07 -8.48 -13.00
C ALA A 220 0.36 -9.79 -12.25
N GLN A 221 1.09 -9.75 -11.14
CA GLN A 221 1.48 -10.92 -10.37
C GLN A 221 0.31 -11.57 -9.63
N LYS A 222 0.47 -12.84 -9.23
CA LYS A 222 -0.56 -13.65 -8.55
C LYS A 222 -0.92 -13.12 -7.18
N ASN A 223 0.08 -12.80 -6.39
CA ASN A 223 -0.02 -12.54 -4.96
C ASN A 223 0.07 -11.04 -4.63
N GLY A 224 -0.13 -10.73 -3.36
CA GLY A 224 -0.10 -9.37 -2.85
C GLY A 224 -1.34 -8.55 -3.20
N MET A 225 -1.52 -7.46 -2.48
CA MET A 225 -2.51 -6.42 -2.80
C MET A 225 -1.81 -5.22 -3.39
N SER A 226 -2.14 -4.86 -4.62
CA SER A 226 -1.55 -3.69 -5.29
C SER A 226 -2.40 -2.45 -5.01
N LEU A 227 -1.74 -1.37 -4.58
CA LEU A 227 -2.34 -0.06 -4.34
C LEU A 227 -1.90 0.91 -5.44
N PHE A 228 -2.86 1.45 -6.18
CA PHE A 228 -2.62 2.54 -7.12
C PHE A 228 -2.77 3.87 -6.39
N PHE A 229 -1.72 4.69 -6.39
CA PHE A 229 -1.80 6.03 -5.85
C PHE A 229 -2.35 6.98 -6.92
N ASP A 230 -3.55 7.50 -6.69
CA ASP A 230 -4.11 8.54 -7.54
C ASP A 230 -3.52 9.88 -7.13
N ARG A 231 -2.56 10.36 -7.92
CA ARG A 231 -1.85 11.61 -7.64
C ARG A 231 -2.81 12.78 -7.59
N PRO A 232 -2.57 13.78 -6.73
CA PRO A 232 -3.34 15.01 -6.71
C PRO A 232 -3.41 15.64 -8.11
N TYR A 233 -4.54 16.26 -8.40
CA TYR A 233 -4.74 16.93 -9.69
C TYR A 233 -3.61 17.89 -10.00
N LYS A 234 -3.19 17.87 -11.26
CA LYS A 234 -2.12 18.65 -11.78
C LYS A 234 -2.65 19.67 -12.77
N ASP A 235 -2.51 20.92 -12.42
CA ASP A 235 -2.78 22.00 -13.34
C ASP A 235 -1.67 22.07 -14.39
N GLY A 236 -2.02 21.96 -15.67
CA GLY A 236 -1.09 22.08 -16.79
C GLY A 236 -0.13 20.93 -17.04
N GLY A 237 -0.38 19.76 -16.48
CA GLY A 237 0.41 18.55 -16.80
C GLY A 237 1.77 18.43 -16.10
N THR A 238 2.20 19.29 -15.16
CA THR A 238 3.47 19.18 -14.42
C THR A 238 3.22 19.00 -12.93
N TYR A 239 3.60 17.85 -12.35
CA TYR A 239 3.63 17.73 -10.90
C TYR A 239 4.68 18.73 -10.42
N GLY A 240 4.25 19.68 -9.58
CA GLY A 240 5.14 20.74 -9.15
C GLY A 240 6.35 20.16 -8.43
N THR A 241 7.52 20.46 -8.94
CA THR A 241 8.71 20.43 -8.12
C THR A 241 8.58 21.57 -7.11
N GLY A 242 8.42 21.26 -5.84
CA GLY A 242 8.11 22.23 -4.81
C GLY A 242 6.61 22.50 -4.79
N GLY A 243 5.88 21.49 -4.33
CA GLY A 243 4.44 21.51 -4.28
C GLY A 243 3.89 22.58 -3.38
N VAL A 244 2.72 23.02 -3.71
CA VAL A 244 1.97 24.01 -2.98
C VAL A 244 1.24 23.35 -1.82
N GLY A 245 1.45 23.87 -0.66
CA GLY A 245 0.33 24.17 0.16
C GLY A 245 -0.17 23.12 1.07
N THR A 246 0.62 22.21 1.60
CA THR A 246 0.29 21.60 2.89
C THR A 246 1.13 22.13 4.03
N TYR A 247 2.21 22.82 3.73
CA TYR A 247 3.05 23.45 4.74
C TYR A 247 2.65 24.92 4.93
N ALA A 248 2.87 25.43 6.15
CA ALA A 248 2.50 26.79 6.53
C ALA A 248 3.17 27.88 5.67
N ASP A 249 4.27 27.55 5.02
CA ASP A 249 5.00 28.42 4.10
C ASP A 249 4.50 28.37 2.65
N GLY A 250 3.44 27.58 2.38
CA GLY A 250 2.89 27.40 1.05
C GLY A 250 3.67 26.42 0.17
N SER A 251 4.70 25.75 0.71
CA SER A 251 5.41 24.67 0.02
C SER A 251 4.71 23.32 0.22
N GLY A 252 5.09 22.34 -0.57
CA GLY A 252 4.55 20.97 -0.46
C GLY A 252 4.23 20.36 -1.83
N PRO A 253 3.91 19.06 -1.89
CA PRO A 253 3.68 18.33 -3.13
C PRO A 253 2.30 18.57 -3.73
N PHE A 254 1.39 19.23 -3.02
CA PHE A 254 0.02 19.45 -3.46
C PHE A 254 -0.13 20.85 -4.04
N THR A 255 -0.86 20.97 -5.14
CA THR A 255 -1.16 22.26 -5.76
C THR A 255 -2.33 22.95 -5.06
N GLU A 256 -2.51 24.26 -5.25
CA GLU A 256 -3.68 24.98 -4.75
C GLU A 256 -5.02 24.42 -5.27
N ASN A 257 -4.98 23.64 -6.37
CA ASN A 257 -6.11 22.96 -6.95
C ASN A 257 -6.32 21.53 -6.38
N SER A 258 -5.44 21.05 -5.51
CA SER A 258 -5.54 19.74 -4.86
C SER A 258 -6.31 19.87 -3.54
N LYS A 259 -7.60 20.17 -3.62
CA LYS A 259 -8.44 20.31 -2.43
C LYS A 259 -9.09 18.98 -2.09
N LEU A 260 -9.43 18.80 -0.83
CA LEU A 260 -10.19 17.64 -0.39
C LEU A 260 -11.50 17.52 -1.19
N GLY A 261 -11.68 16.39 -1.87
CA GLY A 261 -12.82 16.09 -2.72
C GLY A 261 -12.63 16.43 -4.20
N ASP A 262 -11.51 17.04 -4.58
CA ASP A 262 -11.16 17.21 -5.99
C ASP A 262 -10.74 15.87 -6.60
N ALA A 263 -10.98 15.72 -7.91
CA ALA A 263 -10.51 14.56 -8.65
C ALA A 263 -8.99 14.59 -8.74
N GLY A 264 -8.36 13.44 -8.60
CA GLY A 264 -6.93 13.26 -8.86
C GLY A 264 -6.60 13.19 -10.35
N SER A 265 -5.42 12.69 -10.66
CA SER A 265 -4.98 12.48 -12.03
C SER A 265 -5.86 11.45 -12.77
N ASP A 266 -5.85 11.49 -14.10
CA ASP A 266 -6.60 10.53 -14.92
C ASP A 266 -5.78 9.28 -15.31
N LEU A 267 -4.58 9.09 -14.73
CA LEU A 267 -3.70 7.98 -15.11
C LEU A 267 -4.35 6.60 -14.90
N TRP A 268 -5.18 6.46 -13.87
CA TRP A 268 -5.93 5.22 -13.63
C TRP A 268 -6.93 4.86 -14.74
N LYS A 269 -7.33 5.84 -15.60
CA LYS A 269 -8.18 5.63 -16.79
C LYS A 269 -7.41 5.27 -18.03
N ASN A 270 -6.07 5.31 -17.97
CA ASN A 270 -5.23 4.96 -19.11
C ASN A 270 -5.52 3.53 -19.55
N PRO A 271 -5.72 3.25 -20.86
CA PRO A 271 -6.07 1.92 -21.35
C PRO A 271 -5.12 0.81 -20.89
N GLU A 272 -3.82 1.08 -20.79
CA GLU A 272 -2.82 0.11 -20.34
C GLU A 272 -2.99 -0.21 -18.82
N VAL A 273 -3.25 0.81 -18.00
CA VAL A 273 -3.54 0.61 -16.57
C VAL A 273 -4.82 -0.20 -16.38
N VAL A 274 -5.86 0.13 -17.14
CA VAL A 274 -7.14 -0.59 -17.11
C VAL A 274 -6.97 -2.04 -17.56
N ALA A 275 -6.22 -2.29 -18.64
CA ALA A 275 -5.94 -3.64 -19.15
C ALA A 275 -5.19 -4.50 -18.11
N VAL A 276 -4.19 -3.95 -17.43
CA VAL A 276 -3.47 -4.66 -16.35
C VAL A 276 -4.41 -5.00 -15.18
N ASN A 277 -5.32 -4.09 -14.81
CA ASN A 277 -6.29 -4.34 -13.75
C ASN A 277 -7.29 -5.45 -14.15
N HIS A 278 -7.77 -5.43 -15.39
CA HIS A 278 -8.63 -6.49 -15.94
C HIS A 278 -7.89 -7.82 -15.99
N PHE A 279 -6.65 -7.82 -16.48
CA PHE A 279 -5.80 -9.00 -16.51
C PHE A 279 -5.66 -9.64 -15.13
N ARG A 280 -5.30 -8.85 -14.10
CA ARG A 280 -5.21 -9.37 -12.73
C ARG A 280 -6.49 -10.03 -12.26
N ASN A 281 -7.63 -9.41 -12.52
CA ASN A 281 -8.93 -9.93 -12.10
C ASN A 281 -9.33 -11.19 -12.87
N ALA A 282 -9.03 -11.25 -14.16
CA ALA A 282 -9.31 -12.42 -15.00
C ALA A 282 -8.46 -13.64 -14.61
N MET A 283 -7.22 -13.40 -14.14
CA MET A 283 -6.23 -14.44 -13.82
C MET A 283 -6.24 -14.88 -12.35
N VAL A 284 -7.34 -14.69 -11.64
CA VAL A 284 -7.43 -15.09 -10.22
C VAL A 284 -7.29 -16.61 -10.09
N GLY A 285 -6.32 -17.03 -9.25
CA GLY A 285 -6.03 -18.45 -9.00
C GLY A 285 -4.89 -19.02 -9.85
N GLU A 286 -4.58 -18.39 -11.00
CA GLU A 286 -3.53 -18.85 -11.91
C GLU A 286 -2.12 -18.66 -11.29
N ASP A 287 -1.19 -19.52 -11.67
CA ASP A 287 0.22 -19.37 -11.29
C ASP A 287 0.86 -18.17 -11.97
N SER A 288 1.99 -17.71 -11.43
CA SER A 288 2.68 -16.50 -11.90
C SER A 288 4.17 -16.75 -12.09
N SER A 289 4.75 -16.13 -13.10
CA SER A 289 6.21 -15.96 -13.23
C SER A 289 6.56 -14.57 -13.70
N VAL A 290 7.71 -14.08 -13.25
CA VAL A 290 8.27 -12.78 -13.64
C VAL A 290 9.63 -13.01 -14.26
N SER A 291 9.84 -12.46 -15.44
CA SER A 291 11.10 -12.58 -16.18
C SER A 291 11.37 -11.35 -17.04
N ASN A 292 12.55 -11.26 -17.60
CA ASN A 292 12.87 -10.26 -18.61
C ASN A 292 12.73 -10.83 -20.01
N CYS A 293 12.25 -10.03 -20.95
CA CYS A 293 12.15 -10.41 -22.36
C CYS A 293 13.42 -10.02 -23.15
N GLY A 294 14.56 -10.54 -22.71
CA GLY A 294 15.85 -10.42 -23.35
C GLY A 294 16.76 -9.29 -22.86
N ASP A 295 16.22 -8.31 -22.13
CA ASP A 295 16.99 -7.24 -21.48
C ASP A 295 16.20 -6.61 -20.31
N ASP A 296 16.89 -5.84 -19.46
CA ASP A 296 16.33 -5.23 -18.25
C ASP A 296 15.39 -4.03 -18.53
N ASN A 297 15.13 -3.68 -19.77
CA ASN A 297 14.12 -2.70 -20.16
C ASN A 297 12.84 -3.35 -20.67
N CYS A 298 12.75 -4.67 -20.62
CA CYS A 298 11.57 -5.42 -21.00
C CYS A 298 11.20 -6.43 -19.90
N LEU A 299 10.14 -6.14 -19.17
CA LEU A 299 9.59 -7.01 -18.12
C LEU A 299 8.43 -7.83 -18.67
N MET A 300 8.37 -9.09 -18.33
CA MET A 300 7.29 -10.00 -18.66
C MET A 300 6.74 -10.65 -17.40
N VAL A 301 5.45 -10.49 -17.16
CA VAL A 301 4.71 -11.17 -16.07
C VAL A 301 3.69 -12.10 -16.71
N GLU A 302 3.86 -13.38 -16.47
CA GLU A 302 2.98 -14.43 -16.99
C GLU A 302 2.04 -14.94 -15.92
N ARG A 303 0.82 -15.26 -16.30
CA ARG A 303 -0.16 -16.02 -15.52
C ARG A 303 -0.59 -17.23 -16.30
N TYR A 304 -0.58 -18.40 -15.68
CA TYR A 304 -0.79 -19.66 -16.40
C TYR A 304 -1.47 -20.74 -15.57
N ALA A 305 -2.34 -21.51 -16.24
CA ALA A 305 -2.99 -22.71 -15.74
C ALA A 305 -2.79 -23.90 -16.70
N GLY A 306 -2.08 -23.70 -17.80
CA GLY A 306 -1.80 -24.71 -18.82
C GLY A 306 -2.83 -24.78 -19.95
N SER A 307 -3.60 -23.72 -20.17
CA SER A 307 -4.59 -23.63 -21.24
C SER A 307 -4.64 -22.20 -21.78
N ALA A 308 -4.58 -22.03 -23.10
CA ALA A 308 -4.58 -20.71 -23.73
C ALA A 308 -5.82 -19.85 -23.37
N ALA A 309 -6.92 -20.48 -22.97
CA ALA A 309 -8.13 -19.77 -22.54
C ALA A 309 -8.01 -19.17 -21.12
N GLN A 310 -7.02 -19.62 -20.34
CA GLN A 310 -6.79 -19.21 -18.96
C GLN A 310 -5.40 -18.60 -18.77
N ASP A 311 -4.53 -18.70 -19.76
CA ASP A 311 -3.17 -18.18 -19.71
C ASP A 311 -3.12 -16.77 -20.30
N GLY A 312 -2.18 -15.97 -19.83
CA GLY A 312 -1.94 -14.64 -20.37
C GLY A 312 -0.65 -14.02 -19.85
N MET A 313 -0.24 -12.91 -20.43
CA MET A 313 0.93 -12.18 -19.99
C MET A 313 0.74 -10.67 -20.07
N VAL A 314 1.47 -9.97 -19.23
CA VAL A 314 1.69 -8.52 -19.35
C VAL A 314 3.15 -8.30 -19.70
N VAL A 315 3.38 -7.50 -20.74
CA VAL A 315 4.72 -7.09 -21.17
C VAL A 315 4.85 -5.59 -21.00
N ALA A 316 5.81 -5.16 -20.19
CA ALA A 316 6.20 -3.76 -20.06
C ALA A 316 7.53 -3.54 -20.80
N ASN A 317 7.48 -2.85 -21.93
CA ASN A 317 8.63 -2.61 -22.80
C ASN A 317 9.03 -1.13 -22.77
N ALA A 318 10.11 -0.82 -22.10
CA ALA A 318 10.67 0.52 -21.97
C ALA A 318 11.83 0.82 -22.92
N ASN A 319 11.99 0.02 -23.98
CA ASN A 319 13.11 0.21 -24.94
C ASN A 319 12.90 1.37 -25.93
N GLY A 320 11.74 2.04 -25.91
CA GLY A 320 11.43 3.13 -26.84
C GLY A 320 11.19 2.68 -28.28
N ALA A 321 11.14 1.37 -28.55
CA ALA A 321 10.88 0.75 -29.85
C ALA A 321 10.14 -0.58 -29.66
N GLU A 322 9.51 -1.07 -30.70
CA GLU A 322 8.88 -2.39 -30.69
C GLU A 322 9.89 -3.49 -30.30
N LYS A 323 9.46 -4.42 -29.49
CA LYS A 323 10.24 -5.58 -29.06
C LYS A 323 9.71 -6.85 -29.73
N ASN A 324 10.55 -7.50 -30.49
CA ASN A 324 10.23 -8.82 -31.00
C ASN A 324 10.40 -9.88 -29.91
N LEU A 325 9.33 -10.55 -29.55
CA LEU A 325 9.32 -11.61 -28.51
C LEU A 325 9.51 -13.02 -29.08
N ALA A 326 9.67 -13.15 -30.40
CA ALA A 326 9.88 -14.47 -31.03
C ALA A 326 11.13 -15.15 -30.44
N GLY A 327 10.95 -16.41 -30.02
CA GLY A 327 12.00 -17.19 -29.38
C GLY A 327 12.21 -16.96 -27.90
N GLN A 328 11.44 -16.10 -27.26
CA GLN A 328 11.41 -16.02 -25.81
C GLN A 328 10.75 -17.26 -25.21
N SER A 329 11.31 -17.76 -24.13
CA SER A 329 10.67 -18.84 -23.37
C SER A 329 9.43 -18.33 -22.67
N THR A 330 8.34 -19.08 -22.71
CA THR A 330 7.07 -18.75 -22.05
C THR A 330 6.51 -19.95 -21.32
N LYS A 331 5.72 -19.69 -20.29
CA LYS A 331 4.90 -20.68 -19.56
C LYS A 331 3.50 -20.86 -20.19
N LEU A 332 3.13 -19.96 -21.09
CA LEU A 332 1.81 -19.98 -21.71
C LEU A 332 1.64 -21.22 -22.60
N ALA A 333 0.44 -21.77 -22.61
CA ALA A 333 0.07 -22.82 -23.53
C ALA A 333 0.06 -22.30 -24.99
N ASN A 334 0.28 -23.19 -25.95
CA ASN A 334 0.12 -22.84 -27.37
C ASN A 334 -1.33 -22.43 -27.65
N GLY A 335 -1.49 -21.29 -28.32
CA GLY A 335 -2.82 -20.76 -28.62
C GLY A 335 -2.78 -19.41 -29.28
N THR A 336 -3.94 -18.81 -29.39
CA THR A 336 -4.14 -17.46 -29.89
C THR A 336 -4.50 -16.55 -28.72
N TYR A 337 -3.84 -15.42 -28.61
CA TYR A 337 -4.05 -14.44 -27.56
C TYR A 337 -4.48 -13.11 -28.15
N THR A 338 -5.25 -12.34 -27.40
CA THR A 338 -5.70 -11.00 -27.80
C THR A 338 -5.05 -9.96 -26.90
N ASP A 339 -4.44 -8.96 -27.50
CA ASP A 339 -3.96 -7.78 -26.78
C ASP A 339 -5.17 -6.94 -26.33
N GLU A 340 -5.37 -6.78 -25.04
CA GLU A 340 -6.50 -6.03 -24.48
C GLU A 340 -6.44 -4.51 -24.73
N VAL A 341 -5.25 -3.98 -25.04
CA VAL A 341 -5.08 -2.54 -25.31
C VAL A 341 -5.42 -2.21 -26.75
N THR A 342 -4.92 -3.02 -27.68
CA THR A 342 -5.03 -2.75 -29.13
C THR A 342 -6.10 -3.57 -29.82
N GLY A 343 -6.55 -4.66 -29.23
CA GLY A 343 -7.43 -5.65 -29.86
C GLY A 343 -6.73 -6.54 -30.87
N SER A 344 -5.42 -6.43 -31.01
CA SER A 344 -4.64 -7.24 -31.95
C SER A 344 -4.57 -8.70 -31.48
N THR A 345 -4.49 -9.60 -32.46
CA THR A 345 -4.34 -11.05 -32.20
C THR A 345 -2.86 -11.43 -32.33
N ILE A 346 -2.39 -12.21 -31.36
CA ILE A 346 -1.00 -12.72 -31.30
C ILE A 346 -1.03 -14.24 -31.34
#